data_59a4ae5df594160c74b16eb7c5687dbb
#
_entry.id   59a4ae5df594160c74b16eb7c5687dbb
#
_cell.length_a   1.000
_cell.length_b   1.000
_cell.length_c   1.000
_cell.angle_alpha   90.00
_cell.angle_beta   90.00
_cell.angle_gamma   90.00
#
_symmetry.space_group_name_H-M   'P 1'
#
loop_
_entity.id
_entity.type
_entity.pdbx_description
1 polymer ?
#
loop_
_entity_poly.entity_id
_entity_poly.type
_entity_poly.pdbx_seq_one_letter_code
_entity_poly.pdbx_strand_id
1 'polypeptide(L)'
;MPATTQKSYYERYWLEEAAGHSGNVQGYAANFRAWMARQLHGLPNQARVLEVGCGDGAFTRDLARFSRQVTALDLSAAQIQQNARAYPDIQFQQHDLADPLPFPPDHFAVIWCSEVLEHLFDPAFAVREIHRVLAPGGRLLVTVPYHGLGKNLLIALLKWDAHFAPNNPHLRFFTKNTLRAVVAGAGFARIVLQTCGMGKPVRDLFIPTNILLTAEKGWRPKT
;
A
#
# COMPACT_ATOMS: atom_id res chain seq x y z
N MET A 1 -24.87 7.55 19.96
CA MET A 1 -24.44 6.80 18.76
C MET A 1 -23.19 6.04 19.14
N PRO A 2 -23.01 4.76 18.76
CA PRO A 2 -21.73 4.10 18.98
C PRO A 2 -20.62 4.85 18.25
N ALA A 3 -19.42 4.92 18.86
CA ALA A 3 -18.26 5.56 18.25
C ALA A 3 -17.96 4.88 16.91
N THR A 4 -17.77 5.68 15.86
CA THR A 4 -17.37 5.16 14.54
C THR A 4 -15.93 4.65 14.66
N THR A 5 -15.74 3.34 14.52
CA THR A 5 -14.40 2.73 14.47
C THR A 5 -13.81 2.88 13.06
N GLN A 6 -12.50 2.75 12.92
CA GLN A 6 -11.84 2.74 11.60
C GLN A 6 -12.47 1.69 10.69
N LYS A 7 -12.79 0.51 11.22
CA LYS A 7 -13.47 -0.56 10.49
C LYS A 7 -14.82 -0.10 9.93
N SER A 8 -15.71 0.46 10.77
CA SER A 8 -17.04 0.91 10.33
C SER A 8 -16.98 2.10 9.37
N TYR A 9 -15.93 2.91 9.44
CA TYR A 9 -15.66 3.96 8.45
C TYR A 9 -15.36 3.35 7.08
N TYR A 10 -14.40 2.42 6.99
CA TYR A 10 -14.01 1.81 5.70
C TYR A 10 -15.09 0.89 5.12
N GLU A 11 -15.89 0.21 5.94
CA GLU A 11 -17.05 -0.55 5.44
C GLU A 11 -18.05 0.37 4.72
N ARG A 12 -18.35 1.56 5.27
CA ARG A 12 -19.20 2.57 4.61
C ARG A 12 -18.52 3.17 3.38
N TYR A 13 -17.26 3.55 3.50
CA TYR A 13 -16.49 4.12 2.39
C TYR A 13 -16.58 3.24 1.13
N TRP A 14 -16.36 1.94 1.29
CA TRP A 14 -16.44 1.02 0.15
C TRP A 14 -17.86 0.80 -0.37
N LEU A 15 -18.86 0.90 0.48
CA LEU A 15 -20.26 0.73 0.06
C LEU A 15 -20.84 1.97 -0.63
N GLU A 16 -20.46 3.16 -0.16
CA GLU A 16 -21.12 4.42 -0.53
C GLU A 16 -20.26 5.29 -1.46
N GLU A 17 -18.96 5.34 -1.26
CA GLU A 17 -18.07 6.30 -1.93
C GLU A 17 -17.15 5.69 -3.00
N ALA A 18 -16.81 4.41 -2.90
CA ALA A 18 -15.85 3.78 -3.82
C ALA A 18 -16.34 3.73 -5.27
N ALA A 19 -17.64 3.67 -5.51
CA ALA A 19 -18.22 3.75 -6.84
C ALA A 19 -17.90 5.07 -7.56
N GLY A 20 -17.63 6.17 -6.81
CA GLY A 20 -17.26 7.48 -7.34
C GLY A 20 -15.75 7.74 -7.44
N HIS A 21 -14.92 6.96 -6.74
CA HIS A 21 -13.47 7.21 -6.62
C HIS A 21 -12.59 6.49 -7.65
N SER A 22 -13.13 5.54 -8.42
CA SER A 22 -12.40 4.83 -9.48
C SER A 22 -11.74 5.76 -10.51
N GLY A 23 -12.19 7.01 -10.64
CA GLY A 23 -11.63 8.01 -11.55
C GLY A 23 -10.28 8.60 -11.09
N ASN A 24 -10.04 8.78 -9.78
CA ASN A 24 -8.81 9.40 -9.28
C ASN A 24 -7.62 8.43 -9.27
N VAL A 25 -7.87 7.14 -9.07
CA VAL A 25 -6.84 6.09 -9.09
C VAL A 25 -6.28 5.88 -10.50
N GLN A 26 -7.03 6.19 -11.55
CA GLN A 26 -6.62 5.95 -12.95
C GLN A 26 -5.36 6.73 -13.37
N GLY A 27 -5.13 7.93 -12.82
CA GLY A 27 -4.01 8.78 -13.23
C GLY A 27 -2.62 8.24 -12.84
N TYR A 28 -2.48 7.60 -11.67
CA TYR A 28 -1.21 7.04 -11.21
C TYR A 28 -1.16 5.51 -11.22
N ALA A 29 -2.29 4.83 -11.34
CA ALA A 29 -2.35 3.36 -11.37
C ALA A 29 -1.52 2.75 -12.50
N ALA A 30 -1.45 3.39 -13.66
CA ALA A 30 -0.61 2.96 -14.77
C ALA A 30 0.89 2.99 -14.39
N ASN A 31 1.34 4.03 -13.67
CA ASN A 31 2.70 4.15 -13.18
C ASN A 31 3.00 3.08 -12.11
N PHE A 32 2.04 2.81 -11.21
CA PHE A 32 2.19 1.76 -10.20
C PHE A 32 2.28 0.37 -10.84
N ARG A 33 1.43 0.07 -11.83
CA ARG A 33 1.48 -1.19 -12.60
C ARG A 33 2.80 -1.35 -13.34
N ALA A 34 3.28 -0.30 -14.02
CA ALA A 34 4.56 -0.33 -14.70
C ALA A 34 5.73 -0.53 -13.73
N TRP A 35 5.66 0.09 -12.55
CA TRP A 35 6.65 -0.11 -11.49
C TRP A 35 6.57 -1.51 -10.89
N MET A 36 5.37 -2.00 -10.55
CA MET A 36 5.11 -3.38 -10.11
C MET A 36 5.74 -4.39 -11.07
N ALA A 37 5.45 -4.25 -12.37
CA ALA A 37 5.97 -5.16 -13.40
C ALA A 37 7.51 -5.18 -13.42
N ARG A 38 8.17 -4.03 -13.29
CA ARG A 38 9.65 -3.97 -13.19
C ARG A 38 10.17 -4.64 -11.93
N GLN A 39 9.49 -4.43 -10.78
CA GLN A 39 9.92 -5.02 -9.50
C GLN A 39 9.69 -6.54 -9.45
N LEU A 40 8.67 -7.04 -10.12
CA LEU A 40 8.29 -8.45 -10.10
C LEU A 40 8.84 -9.25 -11.30
N HIS A 41 9.55 -8.58 -12.22
CA HIS A 41 10.21 -9.26 -13.33
C HIS A 41 11.15 -10.38 -12.82
N GLY A 42 10.97 -11.60 -13.35
CA GLY A 42 11.76 -12.75 -12.93
C GLY A 42 11.36 -13.36 -11.57
N LEU A 43 10.26 -12.89 -10.97
CA LEU A 43 9.73 -13.55 -9.77
C LEU A 43 9.30 -14.99 -10.11
N PRO A 44 9.72 -16.02 -9.32
CA PRO A 44 9.24 -17.37 -9.52
C PRO A 44 7.71 -17.45 -9.41
N ASN A 45 7.07 -18.16 -10.34
CA ASN A 45 5.60 -18.26 -10.40
C ASN A 45 4.96 -18.90 -9.15
N GLN A 46 5.75 -19.60 -8.33
CA GLN A 46 5.34 -20.18 -7.05
C GLN A 46 5.77 -19.34 -5.84
N ALA A 47 6.30 -18.14 -6.06
CA ALA A 47 6.65 -17.24 -4.97
C ALA A 47 5.38 -16.76 -4.24
N ARG A 48 5.36 -16.87 -2.91
CA ARG A 48 4.24 -16.36 -2.12
C ARG A 48 4.26 -14.83 -2.10
N VAL A 49 3.17 -14.22 -2.53
CA VAL A 49 2.97 -12.78 -2.58
C VAL A 49 1.81 -12.40 -1.67
N LEU A 50 2.00 -11.39 -0.84
CA LEU A 50 0.95 -10.80 -0.02
C LEU A 50 0.63 -9.39 -0.52
N GLU A 51 -0.64 -9.08 -0.65
CA GLU A 51 -1.12 -7.71 -0.72
C GLU A 51 -1.80 -7.33 0.60
N VAL A 52 -1.43 -6.20 1.17
CA VAL A 52 -2.08 -5.62 2.35
C VAL A 52 -2.86 -4.38 1.94
N GLY A 53 -4.17 -4.34 2.26
CA GLY A 53 -5.08 -3.28 1.83
C GLY A 53 -5.46 -3.42 0.34
N CYS A 54 -6.09 -4.53 -0.03
CA CYS A 54 -6.36 -4.83 -1.45
C CYS A 54 -7.51 -4.03 -2.06
N GLY A 55 -8.36 -3.39 -1.26
CA GLY A 55 -9.50 -2.62 -1.74
C GLY A 55 -10.35 -3.40 -2.75
N ASP A 56 -10.51 -2.86 -3.95
CA ASP A 56 -11.30 -3.46 -5.04
C ASP A 56 -10.61 -4.66 -5.76
N GLY A 57 -9.43 -5.07 -5.31
CA GLY A 57 -8.68 -6.19 -5.87
C GLY A 57 -8.00 -5.92 -7.22
N ALA A 58 -7.98 -4.65 -7.69
CA ALA A 58 -7.39 -4.32 -8.99
C ALA A 58 -5.90 -4.65 -9.06
N PHE A 59 -5.12 -4.32 -8.02
CA PHE A 59 -3.70 -4.68 -7.96
C PHE A 59 -3.49 -6.15 -7.61
N THR A 60 -4.38 -6.78 -6.83
CA THR A 60 -4.35 -8.24 -6.57
C THR A 60 -4.39 -9.03 -7.88
N ARG A 61 -5.31 -8.67 -8.78
CA ARG A 61 -5.39 -9.26 -10.12
C ARG A 61 -4.11 -9.06 -10.93
N ASP A 62 -3.50 -7.88 -10.82
CA ASP A 62 -2.24 -7.61 -11.52
C ASP A 62 -1.08 -8.41 -10.91
N LEU A 63 -1.01 -8.60 -9.58
CA LEU A 63 -0.04 -9.46 -8.90
C LEU A 63 -0.18 -10.93 -9.30
N ALA A 64 -1.41 -11.41 -9.51
CA ALA A 64 -1.69 -12.79 -9.93
C ALA A 64 -1.13 -13.12 -11.33
N ARG A 65 -0.73 -12.14 -12.12
CA ARG A 65 0.01 -12.36 -13.38
C ARG A 65 1.46 -12.76 -13.16
N PHE A 66 2.03 -12.48 -11.99
CA PHE A 66 3.43 -12.75 -11.64
C PHE A 66 3.59 -13.95 -10.73
N SER A 67 2.57 -14.31 -9.97
CA SER A 67 2.58 -15.48 -9.09
C SER A 67 1.20 -16.13 -8.99
N ARG A 68 1.19 -17.46 -8.87
CA ARG A 68 -0.02 -18.25 -8.58
C ARG A 68 -0.36 -18.31 -7.08
N GLN A 69 0.53 -17.81 -6.21
CA GLN A 69 0.34 -17.84 -4.76
C GLN A 69 0.18 -16.42 -4.22
N VAL A 70 -0.95 -15.80 -4.56
CA VAL A 70 -1.29 -14.46 -4.07
C VAL A 70 -2.33 -14.58 -2.96
N THR A 71 -2.04 -13.93 -1.84
CA THR A 71 -2.97 -13.69 -0.73
C THR A 71 -3.19 -12.19 -0.61
N ALA A 72 -4.43 -11.78 -0.38
CA ALA A 72 -4.79 -10.38 -0.26
C ALA A 72 -5.60 -10.13 1.02
N LEU A 73 -5.24 -9.07 1.75
CA LEU A 73 -5.90 -8.65 2.99
C LEU A 73 -6.58 -7.30 2.82
N ASP A 74 -7.73 -7.14 3.43
CA ASP A 74 -8.39 -5.83 3.61
C ASP A 74 -9.19 -5.80 4.89
N LEU A 75 -9.43 -4.60 5.42
CA LEU A 75 -10.25 -4.37 6.60
C LEU A 75 -11.73 -4.59 6.30
N SER A 76 -12.19 -4.30 5.07
CA SER A 76 -13.58 -4.37 4.64
C SER A 76 -14.00 -5.80 4.29
N ALA A 77 -14.91 -6.36 5.10
CA ALA A 77 -15.53 -7.66 4.81
C ALA A 77 -16.28 -7.65 3.48
N ALA A 78 -16.93 -6.53 3.14
CA ALA A 78 -17.69 -6.40 1.90
C ALA A 78 -16.77 -6.52 0.66
N GLN A 79 -15.61 -5.83 0.67
CA GLN A 79 -14.64 -5.93 -0.41
C GLN A 79 -14.05 -7.34 -0.53
N ILE A 80 -13.69 -7.95 0.59
CA ILE A 80 -13.18 -9.33 0.61
C ILE A 80 -14.18 -10.30 -0.03
N GLN A 81 -15.46 -10.21 0.34
CA GLN A 81 -16.51 -11.06 -0.24
C GLN A 81 -16.71 -10.81 -1.74
N GLN A 82 -16.71 -9.55 -2.16
CA GLN A 82 -16.84 -9.17 -3.57
C GLN A 82 -15.65 -9.69 -4.39
N ASN A 83 -14.43 -9.49 -3.91
CA ASN A 83 -13.21 -9.92 -4.56
C ASN A 83 -13.10 -11.45 -4.65
N ALA A 84 -13.45 -12.16 -3.57
CA ALA A 84 -13.44 -13.63 -3.57
C ALA A 84 -14.42 -14.23 -4.59
N ARG A 85 -15.56 -13.55 -4.85
CA ARG A 85 -16.50 -13.96 -5.91
C ARG A 85 -15.96 -13.65 -7.30
N ALA A 86 -15.30 -12.51 -7.46
CA ALA A 86 -14.76 -12.06 -8.76
C ALA A 86 -13.50 -12.83 -9.18
N TYR A 87 -12.69 -13.27 -8.21
CA TYR A 87 -11.39 -13.91 -8.42
C TYR A 87 -11.23 -15.17 -7.55
N PRO A 88 -11.95 -16.27 -7.85
CA PRO A 88 -12.04 -17.46 -6.99
C PRO A 88 -10.69 -18.21 -6.82
N ASP A 89 -9.74 -17.97 -7.69
CA ASP A 89 -8.40 -18.59 -7.63
C ASP A 89 -7.43 -17.81 -6.72
N ILE A 90 -7.84 -16.68 -6.15
CA ILE A 90 -7.03 -15.84 -5.28
C ILE A 90 -7.56 -15.95 -3.84
N GLN A 91 -6.63 -16.03 -2.88
CA GLN A 91 -7.00 -16.07 -1.47
C GLN A 91 -7.23 -14.65 -0.94
N PHE A 92 -8.47 -14.33 -0.56
CA PHE A 92 -8.84 -13.08 0.10
C PHE A 92 -9.22 -13.33 1.55
N GLN A 93 -8.70 -12.49 2.47
CA GLN A 93 -8.97 -12.63 3.90
C GLN A 93 -9.20 -11.25 4.54
N GLN A 94 -10.27 -11.11 5.33
CA GLN A 94 -10.47 -9.92 6.14
C GLN A 94 -9.43 -9.86 7.26
N HIS A 95 -8.76 -8.71 7.40
CA HIS A 95 -7.79 -8.50 8.47
C HIS A 95 -7.61 -7.00 8.77
N ASP A 96 -7.47 -6.67 10.06
CA ASP A 96 -7.09 -5.34 10.53
C ASP A 96 -5.56 -5.27 10.69
N LEU A 97 -4.91 -4.32 10.03
CA LEU A 97 -3.46 -4.11 10.15
C LEU A 97 -3.03 -3.48 11.49
N ALA A 98 -3.98 -3.17 12.37
CA ALA A 98 -3.72 -2.86 13.76
C ALA A 98 -3.41 -4.12 14.60
N ASP A 99 -3.74 -5.31 14.09
CA ASP A 99 -3.47 -6.61 14.70
C ASP A 99 -2.25 -7.30 14.05
N PRO A 100 -1.58 -8.25 14.75
CA PRO A 100 -0.51 -9.04 14.16
C PRO A 100 -0.98 -9.81 12.92
N LEU A 101 -0.19 -9.79 11.84
CA LEU A 101 -0.52 -10.49 10.61
C LEU A 101 -0.66 -12.01 10.85
N PRO A 102 -1.74 -12.68 10.33
CA PRO A 102 -2.08 -14.07 10.63
C PRO A 102 -1.22 -15.07 9.85
N PHE A 103 0.06 -14.78 9.71
CA PHE A 103 1.03 -15.61 8.98
C PHE A 103 2.28 -15.85 9.82
N PRO A 104 2.96 -16.98 9.62
CA PRO A 104 4.23 -17.25 10.28
C PRO A 104 5.32 -16.29 9.79
N PRO A 105 6.42 -16.13 10.56
CA PRO A 105 7.60 -15.41 10.09
C PRO A 105 8.15 -16.02 8.79
N ASP A 106 8.82 -15.19 7.99
CA ASP A 106 9.58 -15.62 6.80
C ASP A 106 8.74 -16.34 5.73
N HIS A 107 7.48 -15.94 5.59
CA HIS A 107 6.51 -16.64 4.75
C HIS A 107 6.44 -16.14 3.31
N PHE A 108 6.49 -14.82 3.09
CA PHE A 108 6.28 -14.22 1.76
C PHE A 108 7.58 -13.78 1.11
N ALA A 109 7.69 -13.99 -0.21
CA ALA A 109 8.81 -13.49 -0.99
C ALA A 109 8.66 -12.00 -1.36
N VAL A 110 7.41 -11.56 -1.53
CA VAL A 110 7.08 -10.16 -1.85
C VAL A 110 5.83 -9.74 -1.08
N ILE A 111 5.84 -8.50 -0.59
CA ILE A 111 4.66 -7.86 -0.02
C ILE A 111 4.41 -6.55 -0.75
N TRP A 112 3.18 -6.38 -1.24
CA TRP A 112 2.66 -5.17 -1.86
C TRP A 112 1.79 -4.42 -0.86
N CYS A 113 2.07 -3.14 -0.63
CA CYS A 113 1.35 -2.24 0.28
C CYS A 113 1.17 -0.89 -0.42
N SER A 114 0.03 -0.68 -1.05
CA SER A 114 -0.21 0.47 -1.92
C SER A 114 -1.32 1.34 -1.39
N GLU A 115 -1.01 2.61 -1.06
CA GLU A 115 -1.97 3.60 -0.55
C GLU A 115 -2.70 3.08 0.71
N VAL A 116 -1.93 2.60 1.69
CA VAL A 116 -2.44 1.99 2.94
C VAL A 116 -1.85 2.66 4.17
N LEU A 117 -0.53 2.87 4.21
CA LEU A 117 0.16 3.32 5.43
C LEU A 117 -0.31 4.70 5.92
N GLU A 118 -0.76 5.55 5.03
CA GLU A 118 -1.32 6.87 5.35
C GLU A 118 -2.64 6.81 6.12
N HIS A 119 -3.34 5.68 6.04
CA HIS A 119 -4.61 5.44 6.71
C HIS A 119 -4.46 4.78 8.10
N LEU A 120 -3.26 4.28 8.43
CA LEU A 120 -3.03 3.54 9.67
C LEU A 120 -2.76 4.47 10.86
N PHE A 121 -3.29 4.10 12.01
CA PHE A 121 -2.98 4.79 13.27
C PHE A 121 -1.52 4.55 13.68
N ASP A 122 -1.01 3.30 13.60
CA ASP A 122 0.39 2.95 13.83
C ASP A 122 0.99 2.26 12.59
N PRO A 123 1.45 3.02 11.57
CA PRO A 123 2.11 2.45 10.41
C PRO A 123 3.44 1.75 10.76
N ALA A 124 4.11 2.14 11.86
CA ALA A 124 5.34 1.50 12.26
C ALA A 124 5.10 0.07 12.77
N PHE A 125 4.00 -0.17 13.50
CA PHE A 125 3.59 -1.52 13.88
C PHE A 125 3.33 -2.39 12.63
N ALA A 126 2.50 -1.90 11.71
CA ALA A 126 2.17 -2.64 10.48
C ALA A 126 3.43 -2.99 9.68
N VAL A 127 4.39 -2.04 9.54
CA VAL A 127 5.64 -2.29 8.81
C VAL A 127 6.55 -3.28 9.55
N ARG A 128 6.55 -3.32 10.90
CA ARG A 128 7.26 -4.38 11.66
C ARG A 128 6.65 -5.76 11.42
N GLU A 129 5.32 -5.88 11.40
CA GLU A 129 4.62 -7.13 11.08
C GLU A 129 4.87 -7.59 9.65
N ILE A 130 4.83 -6.67 8.68
CA ILE A 130 5.24 -6.91 7.30
C ILE A 130 6.68 -7.44 7.26
N HIS A 131 7.62 -6.82 7.99
CA HIS A 131 8.99 -7.32 8.06
C HIS A 131 9.07 -8.72 8.67
N ARG A 132 8.28 -9.01 9.72
CA ARG A 132 8.26 -10.32 10.36
C ARG A 132 7.86 -11.42 9.38
N VAL A 133 6.77 -11.23 8.63
CA VAL A 133 6.23 -12.25 7.72
C VAL A 133 6.94 -12.31 6.37
N LEU A 134 7.76 -11.32 6.02
CA LEU A 134 8.57 -11.33 4.81
C LEU A 134 9.77 -12.27 4.97
N ALA A 135 10.07 -13.09 3.98
CA ALA A 135 11.20 -14.00 3.97
C ALA A 135 12.56 -13.23 3.91
N PRO A 136 13.67 -13.79 4.42
CA PRO A 136 15.00 -13.23 4.20
C PRO A 136 15.29 -13.07 2.71
N GLY A 137 15.78 -11.89 2.29
CA GLY A 137 15.93 -11.51 0.88
C GLY A 137 14.63 -11.14 0.18
N GLY A 138 13.49 -11.24 0.85
CA GLY A 138 12.19 -10.81 0.32
C GLY A 138 12.07 -9.31 0.21
N ARG A 139 11.14 -8.85 -0.63
CA ARG A 139 10.96 -7.43 -0.97
C ARG A 139 9.62 -6.88 -0.51
N LEU A 140 9.67 -5.72 0.12
CA LEU A 140 8.52 -4.87 0.41
C LEU A 140 8.40 -3.80 -0.67
N LEU A 141 7.23 -3.64 -1.26
CA LEU A 141 6.88 -2.62 -2.25
C LEU A 141 5.76 -1.75 -1.66
N VAL A 142 6.04 -0.46 -1.48
CA VAL A 142 5.10 0.50 -0.88
C VAL A 142 4.83 1.64 -1.82
N THR A 143 3.57 2.07 -1.90
CA THR A 143 3.21 3.39 -2.43
C THR A 143 2.45 4.19 -1.38
N VAL A 144 2.70 5.48 -1.30
CA VAL A 144 1.97 6.43 -0.46
C VAL A 144 1.89 7.79 -1.14
N PRO A 145 0.89 8.64 -0.81
CA PRO A 145 0.87 10.03 -1.25
C PRO A 145 2.12 10.79 -0.77
N TYR A 146 2.77 11.51 -1.69
CA TYR A 146 3.96 12.30 -1.38
C TYR A 146 3.61 13.70 -0.89
N HIS A 147 4.07 14.07 0.28
CA HIS A 147 3.95 15.40 0.88
C HIS A 147 5.30 16.14 0.83
N GLY A 148 5.78 16.41 -0.40
CA GLY A 148 6.98 17.22 -0.62
C GLY A 148 6.72 18.72 -0.44
N LEU A 149 7.79 19.50 -0.27
CA LEU A 149 7.75 20.93 0.01
C LEU A 149 6.89 21.71 -1.00
N GLY A 150 7.11 21.52 -2.30
CA GLY A 150 6.36 22.25 -3.35
C GLY A 150 4.87 21.97 -3.34
N LYS A 151 4.48 20.69 -3.17
CA LYS A 151 3.07 20.31 -3.03
C LYS A 151 2.45 20.91 -1.76
N ASN A 152 3.14 20.82 -0.61
CA ASN A 152 2.63 21.34 0.65
C ASN A 152 2.48 22.85 0.63
N LEU A 153 3.42 23.59 0.01
CA LEU A 153 3.31 25.04 -0.17
C LEU A 153 2.09 25.40 -1.02
N LEU A 154 1.87 24.67 -2.12
CA LEU A 154 0.68 24.87 -2.97
C LEU A 154 -0.62 24.57 -2.22
N ILE A 155 -0.66 23.52 -1.41
CA ILE A 155 -1.80 23.18 -0.55
C ILE A 155 -2.05 24.30 0.46
N ALA A 156 -0.99 24.76 1.14
CA ALA A 156 -1.10 25.81 2.16
C ALA A 156 -1.63 27.13 1.60
N LEU A 157 -1.26 27.48 0.37
CA LEU A 157 -1.67 28.74 -0.26
C LEU A 157 -3.05 28.67 -0.94
N LEU A 158 -3.46 27.51 -1.46
CA LEU A 158 -4.59 27.44 -2.38
C LEU A 158 -5.67 26.42 -2.01
N LYS A 159 -5.37 25.42 -1.16
CA LYS A 159 -6.25 24.26 -0.96
C LYS A 159 -6.27 23.73 0.47
N TRP A 160 -5.96 24.57 1.45
CA TRP A 160 -5.83 24.15 2.85
C TRP A 160 -7.07 23.42 3.35
N ASP A 161 -8.23 24.08 3.31
CA ASP A 161 -9.48 23.54 3.85
C ASP A 161 -9.94 22.27 3.12
N ALA A 162 -9.75 22.22 1.81
CA ALA A 162 -10.12 21.04 1.01
C ALA A 162 -9.19 19.84 1.27
N HIS A 163 -7.89 20.12 1.53
CA HIS A 163 -6.91 19.05 1.76
C HIS A 163 -6.96 18.48 3.18
N PHE A 164 -7.22 19.34 4.17
CA PHE A 164 -7.34 18.95 5.58
C PHE A 164 -8.80 18.91 6.05
N ALA A 165 -9.73 18.61 5.15
CA ALA A 165 -11.13 18.44 5.50
C ALA A 165 -11.29 17.34 6.58
N PRO A 166 -12.19 17.53 7.57
CA PRO A 166 -12.36 16.58 8.69
C PRO A 166 -12.73 15.17 8.28
N ASN A 167 -13.28 14.99 7.07
CA ASN A 167 -13.63 13.69 6.49
C ASN A 167 -12.51 13.09 5.62
N ASN A 168 -11.33 13.72 5.54
CA ASN A 168 -10.20 13.15 4.83
C ASN A 168 -9.72 11.88 5.54
N PRO A 169 -9.64 10.71 4.86
CA PRO A 169 -9.24 9.45 5.47
C PRO A 169 -7.74 9.38 5.80
N HIS A 170 -6.92 10.31 5.32
CA HIS A 170 -5.48 10.29 5.54
C HIS A 170 -5.14 10.78 6.95
N LEU A 171 -4.62 9.87 7.77
CA LEU A 171 -4.13 10.15 9.12
C LEU A 171 -2.64 10.53 9.14
N ARG A 172 -1.87 10.12 8.14
CA ARG A 172 -0.42 10.31 8.04
C ARG A 172 -0.05 10.94 6.71
N PHE A 173 0.92 11.85 6.76
CA PHE A 173 1.42 12.58 5.61
C PHE A 173 2.92 12.29 5.45
N PHE A 174 3.27 11.50 4.41
CA PHE A 174 4.63 11.02 4.24
C PHE A 174 5.48 11.95 3.36
N THR A 175 6.68 12.23 3.84
CA THR A 175 7.82 12.67 3.02
C THR A 175 8.73 11.47 2.73
N LYS A 176 9.71 11.62 1.83
CA LYS A 176 10.72 10.57 1.59
C LYS A 176 11.46 10.19 2.87
N ASN A 177 11.80 11.18 3.71
CA ASN A 177 12.56 10.96 4.94
C ASN A 177 11.72 10.26 6.01
N THR A 178 10.46 10.67 6.21
CA THR A 178 9.60 10.05 7.23
C THR A 178 9.21 8.63 6.85
N LEU A 179 8.92 8.36 5.57
CA LEU A 179 8.64 6.99 5.11
C LEU A 179 9.89 6.10 5.25
N ARG A 180 11.07 6.61 4.85
CA ARG A 180 12.35 5.88 5.05
C ARG A 180 12.59 5.56 6.52
N ALA A 181 12.34 6.50 7.43
CA ALA A 181 12.54 6.30 8.86
C ALA A 181 11.65 5.19 9.43
N VAL A 182 10.37 5.16 9.05
CA VAL A 182 9.43 4.10 9.46
C VAL A 182 9.91 2.73 8.96
N VAL A 183 10.28 2.62 7.69
CA VAL A 183 10.69 1.35 7.08
C VAL A 183 12.06 0.88 7.63
N ALA A 184 13.03 1.79 7.78
CA ALA A 184 14.32 1.47 8.37
C ALA A 184 14.19 1.06 9.85
N GLY A 185 13.32 1.73 10.61
CA GLY A 185 13.04 1.40 12.01
C GLY A 185 12.44 0.00 12.21
N ALA A 186 11.79 -0.56 11.20
CA ALA A 186 11.31 -1.94 11.21
C ALA A 186 12.39 -2.99 10.86
N GLY A 187 13.62 -2.58 10.52
CA GLY A 187 14.73 -3.48 10.23
C GLY A 187 14.98 -3.77 8.75
N PHE A 188 14.31 -3.06 7.85
CA PHE A 188 14.55 -3.19 6.42
C PHE A 188 15.90 -2.60 6.01
N ALA A 189 16.53 -3.25 5.03
CA ALA A 189 17.74 -2.80 4.35
C ALA A 189 17.45 -2.37 2.89
N ARG A 190 18.45 -1.83 2.20
CA ARG A 190 18.40 -1.45 0.77
C ARG A 190 17.14 -0.67 0.39
N ILE A 191 16.81 0.35 1.18
CA ILE A 191 15.62 1.16 0.96
C ILE A 191 15.85 2.13 -0.20
N VAL A 192 15.13 1.93 -1.29
CA VAL A 192 15.15 2.76 -2.50
C VAL A 192 13.82 3.50 -2.61
N LEU A 193 13.88 4.83 -2.79
CA LEU A 193 12.71 5.67 -2.97
C LEU A 193 12.75 6.38 -4.32
N GLN A 194 11.64 6.34 -5.02
CA GLN A 194 11.37 7.08 -6.24
C GLN A 194 10.10 7.92 -6.04
N THR A 195 9.87 8.88 -6.89
CA THR A 195 8.60 9.59 -6.95
C THR A 195 7.98 9.42 -8.32
N CYS A 196 6.66 9.37 -8.36
CA CYS A 196 5.90 9.43 -9.59
C CYS A 196 4.78 10.46 -9.49
N GLY A 197 4.24 10.83 -10.64
CA GLY A 197 3.13 11.74 -10.76
C GLY A 197 1.96 11.11 -11.51
N MET A 198 1.09 11.95 -12.03
CA MET A 198 -0.15 11.56 -12.73
C MET A 198 0.01 11.52 -14.26
N GLY A 199 1.23 11.34 -14.77
CA GLY A 199 1.49 11.30 -16.22
C GLY A 199 1.54 12.69 -16.89
N LYS A 200 1.82 13.74 -16.12
CA LYS A 200 2.06 15.11 -16.61
C LYS A 200 3.54 15.46 -16.45
N PRO A 201 4.43 15.18 -17.42
CA PRO A 201 5.88 15.14 -17.24
C PRO A 201 6.46 16.39 -16.61
N VAL A 202 6.12 17.58 -17.09
CA VAL A 202 6.64 18.85 -16.57
C VAL A 202 6.18 19.11 -15.14
N ARG A 203 4.88 18.92 -14.85
CA ARG A 203 4.32 19.10 -13.51
C ARG A 203 4.91 18.08 -12.54
N ASP A 204 5.00 16.82 -12.96
CA ASP A 204 5.39 15.70 -12.12
C ASP A 204 6.87 15.75 -11.73
N LEU A 205 7.69 16.49 -12.50
CA LEU A 205 9.07 16.79 -12.15
C LEU A 205 9.16 17.71 -10.91
N PHE A 206 8.29 18.70 -10.82
CA PHE A 206 8.30 19.69 -9.73
C PHE A 206 7.36 19.34 -8.59
N ILE A 207 6.24 18.69 -8.89
CA ILE A 207 5.16 18.36 -7.93
C ILE A 207 4.76 16.89 -8.12
N PRO A 208 5.64 15.94 -7.80
CA PRO A 208 5.27 14.53 -7.82
C PRO A 208 4.19 14.25 -6.77
N THR A 209 3.32 13.29 -7.05
CA THR A 209 2.14 13.01 -6.21
C THR A 209 2.34 11.85 -5.24
N ASN A 210 3.17 10.86 -5.61
CA ASN A 210 3.33 9.64 -4.84
C ASN A 210 4.81 9.28 -4.67
N ILE A 211 5.11 8.59 -3.58
CA ILE A 211 6.37 7.89 -3.33
C ILE A 211 6.19 6.43 -3.70
N LEU A 212 7.17 5.87 -4.40
CA LEU A 212 7.36 4.44 -4.63
C LEU A 212 8.58 4.01 -3.82
N LEU A 213 8.41 3.06 -2.92
CA LEU A 213 9.48 2.55 -2.07
C LEU A 213 9.65 1.04 -2.27
N THR A 214 10.89 0.63 -2.50
CA THR A 214 11.32 -0.77 -2.41
C THR A 214 12.25 -0.92 -1.23
N ALA A 215 12.05 -1.95 -0.42
CA ALA A 215 12.95 -2.32 0.66
C ALA A 215 13.14 -3.83 0.71
N GLU A 216 14.29 -4.29 1.16
CA GLU A 216 14.60 -5.71 1.28
C GLU A 216 14.76 -6.10 2.76
N LYS A 217 14.24 -7.26 3.14
CA LYS A 217 14.59 -7.89 4.41
C LYS A 217 16.00 -8.48 4.29
N GLY A 218 16.89 -8.04 5.18
CA GLY A 218 18.27 -8.53 5.20
C GLY A 218 18.36 -10.06 5.24
N TRP A 219 19.36 -10.60 4.59
CA TRP A 219 19.68 -12.02 4.68
C TRP A 219 20.19 -12.34 6.10
N ARG A 220 19.58 -13.32 6.78
CA ARG A 220 20.14 -13.91 7.98
C ARG A 220 20.78 -15.24 7.58
N PRO A 221 22.08 -15.46 7.81
CA PRO A 221 22.64 -16.80 7.68
C PRO A 221 21.84 -17.75 8.59
N LYS A 222 21.47 -18.90 8.09
CA LYS A 222 20.95 -19.97 8.98
C LYS A 222 22.10 -20.37 9.87
N THR A 223 21.99 -20.09 11.17
CA THR A 223 22.85 -20.65 12.21
C THR A 223 22.57 -22.12 12.38
#